data_91273bbcbd67cc8516bbc2bc3564a7b4
#
_entry.id   91273bbcbd67cc8516bbc2bc3564a7b4
#
_cell.length_a   1.000
_cell.length_b   1.000
_cell.length_c   1.000
_cell.angle_alpha   90.00
_cell.angle_beta   90.00
_cell.angle_gamma   90.00
#
_symmetry.space_group_name_H-M   'P 1'
#
loop_
_entity.id
_entity.type
_entity.pdbx_description
1 polymer ?
#
loop_
_entity_poly.entity_id
_entity_poly.type
_entity_poly.pdbx_seq_one_letter_code
_entity_poly.pdbx_strand_id
1 'polypeptide(L)'
;MELVKDKDIITNIELKTGVFEYPGIEEKVYAMIQEYGLKDRMIISSFNHFSILRMKALDPTIKCGLLEESWLVNAGAYVSSVGVECYHPMYKNMTPEHVAEIKSHNLEINTWTVNEREEIEAMFERGVDSVIGNYPDIVREIQESYSK
;
A
#
# COMPACT_ATOMS: atom_id res chain seq x y z
N MET A 1 -1.07 5.68 -16.83
CA MET A 1 -1.25 4.29 -17.32
C MET A 1 -0.30 3.91 -18.45
N GLU A 2 -0.15 4.72 -19.49
CA GLU A 2 0.72 4.44 -20.66
C GLU A 2 2.14 3.95 -20.30
N LEU A 3 2.79 4.56 -19.30
CA LEU A 3 4.16 4.21 -18.91
C LEU A 3 4.30 2.79 -18.31
N VAL A 4 3.22 2.22 -17.81
CA VAL A 4 3.25 0.95 -17.04
C VAL A 4 2.49 -0.18 -17.72
N LYS A 5 1.71 0.10 -18.78
CA LYS A 5 0.83 -0.89 -19.40
C LYS A 5 1.55 -2.16 -19.89
N ASP A 6 2.75 -1.99 -20.45
CA ASP A 6 3.55 -3.08 -21.02
C ASP A 6 4.69 -3.57 -20.11
N LYS A 7 4.66 -3.16 -18.82
CA LYS A 7 5.69 -3.53 -17.85
C LYS A 7 5.14 -4.52 -16.83
N ASP A 8 5.96 -5.49 -16.45
CA ASP A 8 5.65 -6.43 -15.37
C ASP A 8 6.00 -5.82 -14.02
N ILE A 9 5.19 -4.83 -13.60
CA ILE A 9 5.31 -4.14 -12.31
C ILE A 9 3.94 -3.96 -11.68
N ILE A 10 3.91 -3.96 -10.35
CA ILE A 10 2.74 -3.52 -9.58
C ILE A 10 2.86 -2.01 -9.37
N THR A 11 1.79 -1.29 -9.64
CA THR A 11 1.74 0.17 -9.49
C THR A 11 0.81 0.55 -8.34
N ASN A 12 1.32 1.28 -7.34
CA ASN A 12 0.49 1.89 -6.31
C ASN A 12 0.06 3.30 -6.74
N ILE A 13 -1.24 3.55 -6.73
CA ILE A 13 -1.84 4.86 -7.00
C ILE A 13 -2.39 5.42 -5.69
N GLU A 14 -1.79 6.48 -5.20
CA GLU A 14 -2.30 7.20 -4.04
C GLU A 14 -3.36 8.23 -4.46
N LEU A 15 -4.57 8.11 -3.91
CA LEU A 15 -5.63 9.13 -4.04
C LEU A 15 -5.45 10.17 -2.94
N LYS A 16 -5.01 11.37 -3.31
CA LYS A 16 -4.75 12.48 -2.37
C LYS A 16 -6.03 13.30 -2.09
N THR A 17 -7.02 12.65 -1.49
CA THR A 17 -8.35 13.20 -1.20
C THR A 17 -8.53 13.65 0.26
N GLY A 18 -7.44 13.73 1.03
CA GLY A 18 -7.49 14.06 2.46
C GLY A 18 -7.79 15.52 2.77
N VAL A 19 -7.45 16.45 1.87
CA VAL A 19 -7.71 17.90 2.02
C VAL A 19 -8.83 18.36 1.10
N PHE A 20 -8.84 17.91 -0.16
CA PHE A 20 -9.87 18.17 -1.15
C PHE A 20 -10.41 16.83 -1.64
N GLU A 21 -11.74 16.67 -1.68
CA GLU A 21 -12.36 15.38 -2.01
C GLU A 21 -12.26 15.01 -3.49
N TYR A 22 -12.14 15.99 -4.39
CA TYR A 22 -12.15 15.77 -5.85
C TYR A 22 -13.28 14.83 -6.30
N PRO A 23 -14.58 15.25 -6.21
CA PRO A 23 -15.70 14.37 -6.50
C PRO A 23 -15.58 13.66 -7.86
N GLY A 24 -15.77 12.35 -7.86
CA GLY A 24 -15.65 11.50 -9.05
C GLY A 24 -14.24 11.06 -9.40
N ILE A 25 -13.24 11.30 -8.54
CA ILE A 25 -11.86 10.86 -8.81
C ILE A 25 -11.75 9.33 -8.80
N GLU A 26 -12.46 8.66 -7.91
CA GLU A 26 -12.43 7.20 -7.78
C GLU A 26 -12.97 6.55 -9.06
N GLU A 27 -14.10 7.02 -9.57
CA GLU A 27 -14.71 6.52 -10.82
C GLU A 27 -13.79 6.76 -12.03
N LYS A 28 -13.15 7.93 -12.10
CA LYS A 28 -12.23 8.24 -13.20
C LYS A 28 -10.99 7.36 -13.18
N VAL A 29 -10.39 7.18 -12.00
CA VAL A 29 -9.21 6.32 -11.84
C VAL A 29 -9.57 4.87 -12.15
N TYR A 30 -10.71 4.40 -11.64
CA TYR A 30 -11.19 3.05 -11.91
C TYR A 30 -11.44 2.82 -13.41
N ALA A 31 -12.12 3.75 -14.09
CA ALA A 31 -12.36 3.68 -15.53
C ALA A 31 -11.05 3.59 -16.33
N MET A 32 -10.04 4.37 -15.97
CA MET A 32 -8.71 4.29 -16.60
C MET A 32 -8.03 2.94 -16.36
N ILE A 33 -8.13 2.38 -15.16
CA ILE A 33 -7.57 1.05 -14.84
C ILE A 33 -8.22 -0.01 -15.71
N GLN A 34 -9.54 0.04 -15.89
CA GLN A 34 -10.29 -0.88 -16.75
C GLN A 34 -9.92 -0.71 -18.23
N GLU A 35 -9.86 0.52 -18.72
CA GLU A 35 -9.49 0.83 -20.11
C GLU A 35 -8.12 0.24 -20.49
N TYR A 36 -7.16 0.28 -19.58
CA TYR A 36 -5.81 -0.25 -19.80
C TYR A 36 -5.62 -1.72 -19.41
N GLY A 37 -6.64 -2.36 -18.85
CA GLY A 37 -6.56 -3.78 -18.41
C GLY A 37 -5.54 -4.01 -17.30
N LEU A 38 -5.37 -3.06 -16.38
CA LEU A 38 -4.27 -3.06 -15.40
C LEU A 38 -4.71 -3.49 -13.99
N LYS A 39 -5.96 -3.90 -13.79
CA LYS A 39 -6.53 -4.16 -12.46
C LYS A 39 -5.66 -5.04 -11.58
N ASP A 40 -5.16 -6.16 -12.11
CA ASP A 40 -4.40 -7.15 -11.35
C ASP A 40 -2.97 -6.68 -10.97
N ARG A 41 -2.57 -5.53 -11.49
CA ARG A 41 -1.26 -4.91 -11.25
C ARG A 41 -1.36 -3.53 -10.61
N MET A 42 -2.52 -3.23 -9.99
CA MET A 42 -2.75 -1.95 -9.30
C MET A 42 -3.05 -2.16 -7.84
N ILE A 43 -2.52 -1.27 -7.01
CA ILE A 43 -2.94 -1.06 -5.64
C ILE A 43 -3.44 0.38 -5.54
N ILE A 44 -4.62 0.60 -4.98
CA ILE A 44 -5.14 1.95 -4.74
C ILE A 44 -5.01 2.26 -3.27
N SER A 45 -4.37 3.36 -2.94
CA SER A 45 -4.17 3.75 -1.54
C SER A 45 -4.62 5.18 -1.27
N SER A 46 -4.96 5.47 -0.03
CA SER A 46 -5.31 6.81 0.42
C SER A 46 -5.23 6.94 1.94
N PHE A 47 -4.88 8.14 2.42
CA PHE A 47 -5.10 8.57 3.80
C PHE A 47 -6.58 8.86 4.10
N ASN A 48 -7.38 9.15 3.07
CA ASN A 48 -8.83 9.25 3.20
C ASN A 48 -9.45 7.86 3.03
N HIS A 49 -9.68 7.16 4.13
CA HIS A 49 -10.24 5.81 4.10
C HIS A 49 -11.64 5.74 3.48
N PHE A 50 -12.42 6.84 3.52
CA PHE A 50 -13.70 6.91 2.78
C PHE A 50 -13.50 6.86 1.26
N SER A 51 -12.37 7.38 0.73
CA SER A 51 -12.03 7.25 -0.69
C SER A 51 -11.79 5.77 -1.06
N ILE A 52 -11.15 5.03 -0.17
CA ILE A 52 -10.95 3.58 -0.35
C ILE A 52 -12.27 2.81 -0.28
N LEU A 53 -13.18 3.16 0.64
CA LEU A 53 -14.52 2.56 0.69
C LEU A 53 -15.30 2.83 -0.61
N ARG A 54 -15.22 4.03 -1.18
CA ARG A 54 -15.84 4.36 -2.49
C ARG A 54 -15.22 3.53 -3.62
N MET A 55 -13.90 3.35 -3.63
CA MET A 55 -13.22 2.50 -4.61
C MET A 55 -13.68 1.03 -4.50
N LYS A 56 -13.75 0.49 -3.27
CA LYS A 56 -14.27 -0.87 -3.02
C LYS A 56 -15.74 -1.05 -3.38
N ALA A 57 -16.54 0.03 -3.30
CA ALA A 57 -17.92 0.02 -3.75
C ALA A 57 -18.05 -0.05 -5.29
N LEU A 58 -17.08 0.50 -6.04
CA LEU A 58 -17.03 0.36 -7.50
C LEU A 58 -16.62 -1.06 -7.92
N ASP A 59 -15.62 -1.61 -7.23
CA ASP A 59 -15.16 -2.98 -7.47
C ASP A 59 -14.57 -3.57 -6.17
N PRO A 60 -15.26 -4.51 -5.51
CA PRO A 60 -14.78 -5.10 -4.26
C PRO A 60 -13.51 -5.96 -4.45
N THR A 61 -13.14 -6.29 -5.69
CA THR A 61 -11.98 -7.14 -5.98
C THR A 61 -10.72 -6.34 -6.37
N ILE A 62 -10.81 -4.99 -6.49
CA ILE A 62 -9.62 -4.17 -6.72
C ILE A 62 -8.78 -4.12 -5.43
N LYS A 63 -7.48 -4.34 -5.56
CA LYS A 63 -6.56 -4.32 -4.42
C LYS A 63 -6.41 -2.90 -3.87
N CYS A 64 -6.68 -2.73 -2.57
CA CYS A 64 -6.61 -1.44 -1.90
C CYS A 64 -5.76 -1.48 -0.65
N GLY A 65 -5.23 -0.31 -0.26
CA GLY A 65 -4.45 -0.12 0.95
C GLY A 65 -4.83 1.14 1.72
N LEU A 66 -4.81 1.06 3.04
CA LEU A 66 -5.01 2.20 3.91
C LEU A 66 -3.67 2.82 4.29
N LEU A 67 -3.48 4.11 3.96
CA LEU A 67 -2.35 4.90 4.43
C LEU A 67 -2.65 5.44 5.83
N GLU A 68 -1.68 5.34 6.75
CA GLU A 68 -1.82 5.82 8.12
C GLU A 68 -0.46 6.29 8.68
N GLU A 69 -0.46 7.47 9.28
CA GLU A 69 0.72 8.06 9.92
C GLU A 69 0.76 7.81 11.43
N SER A 70 -0.42 7.69 12.04
CA SER A 70 -0.55 7.55 13.50
C SER A 70 -0.23 6.12 13.98
N TRP A 71 0.09 6.01 15.28
CA TRP A 71 0.14 4.73 15.98
C TRP A 71 -1.27 4.18 16.19
N LEU A 72 -1.71 3.31 15.31
CA LEU A 72 -3.05 2.73 15.38
C LEU A 72 -3.04 1.44 16.20
N VAL A 73 -3.76 1.44 17.32
CA VAL A 73 -3.92 0.23 18.16
C VAL A 73 -4.82 -0.78 17.44
N ASN A 74 -4.40 -2.07 17.40
CA ASN A 74 -5.10 -3.14 16.68
C ASN A 74 -5.32 -2.78 15.19
N ALA A 75 -4.26 -2.31 14.52
CA ALA A 75 -4.29 -1.87 13.13
C ALA A 75 -4.80 -2.98 12.20
N GLY A 76 -4.35 -4.22 12.39
CA GLY A 76 -4.78 -5.37 11.60
C GLY A 76 -6.29 -5.61 11.68
N ALA A 77 -6.86 -5.54 12.88
CA ALA A 77 -8.31 -5.68 13.07
C ALA A 77 -9.09 -4.56 12.37
N TYR A 78 -8.61 -3.31 12.47
CA TYR A 78 -9.24 -2.17 11.81
C TYR A 78 -9.19 -2.32 10.28
N VAL A 79 -8.01 -2.56 9.71
CA VAL A 79 -7.80 -2.68 8.26
C VAL A 79 -8.65 -3.82 7.69
N SER A 80 -8.69 -4.98 8.38
CA SER A 80 -9.54 -6.11 8.00
C SER A 80 -11.03 -5.75 8.04
N SER A 81 -11.47 -4.94 9.01
CA SER A 81 -12.88 -4.52 9.12
C SER A 81 -13.31 -3.61 7.96
N VAL A 82 -12.38 -2.89 7.37
CA VAL A 82 -12.59 -2.08 6.15
C VAL A 82 -12.69 -2.94 4.90
N GLY A 83 -12.15 -4.16 4.93
CA GLY A 83 -12.20 -5.12 3.82
C GLY A 83 -11.18 -4.82 2.73
N VAL A 84 -9.97 -4.39 3.10
CA VAL A 84 -8.85 -4.14 2.18
C VAL A 84 -7.72 -5.13 2.41
N GLU A 85 -6.82 -5.25 1.44
CA GLU A 85 -5.76 -6.24 1.41
C GLU A 85 -4.43 -5.73 1.97
N CYS A 86 -4.23 -4.40 1.94
CA CYS A 86 -2.96 -3.79 2.29
C CYS A 86 -3.10 -2.73 3.39
N TYR A 87 -2.07 -2.64 4.22
CA TYR A 87 -1.86 -1.55 5.15
C TYR A 87 -0.56 -0.83 4.80
N HIS A 88 -0.63 0.51 4.69
CA HIS A 88 0.50 1.36 4.32
C HIS A 88 0.85 2.32 5.47
N PRO A 89 1.49 1.82 6.54
CA PRO A 89 1.84 2.61 7.71
C PRO A 89 3.13 3.41 7.52
N MET A 90 3.30 4.45 8.34
CA MET A 90 4.61 5.03 8.57
C MET A 90 5.56 3.99 9.17
N TYR A 91 6.76 3.84 8.63
CA TYR A 91 7.71 2.78 9.01
C TYR A 91 8.14 2.84 10.49
N LYS A 92 8.19 4.04 11.09
CA LYS A 92 8.54 4.21 12.51
C LYS A 92 7.56 3.53 13.47
N ASN A 93 6.33 3.29 13.01
CA ASN A 93 5.29 2.61 13.78
C ASN A 93 5.40 1.08 13.71
N MET A 94 6.28 0.56 12.86
CA MET A 94 6.39 -0.88 12.58
C MET A 94 7.36 -1.57 13.53
N THR A 95 6.99 -1.70 14.81
CA THR A 95 7.69 -2.60 15.73
C THR A 95 7.41 -4.06 15.37
N PRO A 96 8.25 -5.03 15.82
CA PRO A 96 7.99 -6.45 15.58
C PRO A 96 6.59 -6.90 16.02
N GLU A 97 6.10 -6.38 17.14
CA GLU A 97 4.77 -6.71 17.69
C GLU A 97 3.64 -6.19 16.81
N HIS A 98 3.77 -4.94 16.30
CA HIS A 98 2.79 -4.36 15.36
C HIS A 98 2.76 -5.13 14.05
N VAL A 99 3.93 -5.45 13.49
CA VAL A 99 4.01 -6.26 12.27
C VAL A 99 3.34 -7.61 12.49
N ALA A 100 3.62 -8.31 13.60
CA ALA A 100 3.02 -9.60 13.91
C ALA A 100 1.49 -9.51 14.08
N GLU A 101 0.98 -8.44 14.72
CA GLU A 101 -0.47 -8.21 14.86
C GLU A 101 -1.12 -8.04 13.49
N ILE A 102 -0.59 -7.16 12.63
CA ILE A 102 -1.14 -6.91 11.30
C ILE A 102 -1.08 -8.19 10.45
N LYS A 103 0.05 -8.90 10.46
CA LYS A 103 0.23 -10.17 9.72
C LYS A 103 -0.71 -11.27 10.18
N SER A 104 -1.12 -11.29 11.44
CA SER A 104 -2.11 -12.25 11.95
C SER A 104 -3.48 -12.12 11.28
N HIS A 105 -3.74 -10.99 10.62
CA HIS A 105 -4.94 -10.72 9.82
C HIS A 105 -4.77 -10.98 8.32
N ASN A 106 -3.67 -11.61 7.89
CA ASN A 106 -3.33 -11.88 6.49
C ASN A 106 -3.24 -10.62 5.61
N LEU A 107 -2.81 -9.51 6.18
CA LEU A 107 -2.63 -8.24 5.47
C LEU A 107 -1.21 -8.10 4.92
N GLU A 108 -1.10 -7.43 3.79
CA GLU A 108 0.17 -6.99 3.21
C GLU A 108 0.57 -5.63 3.80
N ILE A 109 1.83 -5.50 4.19
CA ILE A 109 2.37 -4.28 4.80
C ILE A 109 3.32 -3.60 3.82
N ASN A 110 2.98 -2.39 3.37
CA ASN A 110 3.75 -1.57 2.44
C ASN A 110 4.13 -0.26 3.14
N THR A 111 5.25 -0.25 3.85
CA THR A 111 5.62 0.87 4.73
C THR A 111 6.36 2.00 4.03
N TRP A 112 6.21 3.25 4.50
CA TRP A 112 6.74 4.49 3.91
C TRP A 112 7.23 5.48 4.98
N THR A 113 8.04 6.46 4.67
CA THR A 113 8.97 6.55 3.56
C THR A 113 10.34 6.16 4.11
N VAL A 114 10.91 5.08 3.64
CA VAL A 114 12.14 4.50 4.17
C VAL A 114 13.25 4.74 3.16
N ASN A 115 14.29 5.46 3.57
CA ASN A 115 15.38 5.86 2.68
C ASN A 115 16.76 5.37 3.11
N GLU A 116 16.97 5.18 4.42
CA GLU A 116 18.26 4.74 4.94
C GLU A 116 18.39 3.22 4.83
N ARG A 117 19.56 2.75 4.39
CA ARG A 117 19.84 1.32 4.17
C ARG A 117 19.48 0.46 5.40
N GLU A 118 19.95 0.87 6.57
CA GLU A 118 19.73 0.15 7.83
C GLU A 118 18.25 0.08 8.21
N GLU A 119 17.47 1.14 7.90
CA GLU A 119 16.03 1.16 8.12
C GLU A 119 15.29 0.25 7.14
N ILE A 120 15.73 0.18 5.87
CA ILE A 120 15.18 -0.73 4.87
C ILE A 120 15.41 -2.18 5.28
N GLU A 121 16.65 -2.52 5.67
CA GLU A 121 17.02 -3.85 6.18
C GLU A 121 16.15 -4.23 7.38
N ALA A 122 16.03 -3.34 8.37
CA ALA A 122 15.21 -3.57 9.55
C ALA A 122 13.72 -3.80 9.23
N MET A 123 13.16 -3.17 8.18
CA MET A 123 11.78 -3.42 7.76
C MET A 123 11.62 -4.82 7.16
N PHE A 124 12.51 -5.26 6.31
CA PHE A 124 12.48 -6.62 5.76
C PHE A 124 12.71 -7.68 6.84
N GLU A 125 13.62 -7.46 7.79
CA GLU A 125 13.83 -8.35 8.94
C GLU A 125 12.58 -8.50 9.81
N ARG A 126 11.77 -7.44 9.94
CA ARG A 126 10.49 -7.47 10.66
C ARG A 126 9.36 -8.16 9.89
N GLY A 127 9.57 -8.44 8.60
CA GLY A 127 8.60 -9.14 7.76
C GLY A 127 7.58 -8.25 7.06
N VAL A 128 7.92 -6.97 6.77
CA VAL A 128 7.09 -6.16 5.88
C VAL A 128 7.22 -6.67 4.44
N ASP A 129 6.17 -6.52 3.64
CA ASP A 129 6.14 -7.05 2.27
C ASP A 129 6.79 -6.11 1.26
N SER A 130 6.68 -4.80 1.49
CA SER A 130 7.25 -3.79 0.59
C SER A 130 7.64 -2.53 1.35
N VAL A 131 8.66 -1.87 0.81
CA VAL A 131 9.17 -0.59 1.29
C VAL A 131 8.99 0.47 0.20
N ILE A 132 8.35 1.57 0.56
CA ILE A 132 8.17 2.75 -0.29
C ILE A 132 9.24 3.76 0.10
N GLY A 133 10.15 4.08 -0.81
CA GLY A 133 11.27 4.99 -0.60
C GLY A 133 11.67 5.73 -1.87
N ASN A 134 12.64 6.62 -1.73
CA ASN A 134 13.16 7.44 -2.84
C ASN A 134 14.31 6.75 -3.61
N TYR A 135 14.81 5.62 -3.11
CA TYR A 135 15.97 4.90 -3.64
C TYR A 135 15.60 3.44 -3.97
N PRO A 136 14.79 3.21 -5.03
CA PRO A 136 14.29 1.88 -5.37
C PRO A 136 15.38 0.88 -5.76
N ASP A 137 16.51 1.35 -6.25
CA ASP A 137 17.70 0.56 -6.54
C ASP A 137 18.32 -0.05 -5.27
N ILE A 138 18.44 0.75 -4.20
CA ILE A 138 18.92 0.28 -2.89
C ILE A 138 17.93 -0.72 -2.27
N VAL A 139 16.61 -0.40 -2.32
CA VAL A 139 15.56 -1.30 -1.81
C VAL A 139 15.64 -2.64 -2.51
N ARG A 140 15.79 -2.66 -3.84
CA ARG A 140 15.88 -3.89 -4.63
C ARG A 140 17.11 -4.71 -4.29
N GLU A 141 18.29 -4.08 -4.18
CA GLU A 141 19.54 -4.75 -3.79
C GLU A 141 19.36 -5.48 -2.45
N ILE A 142 18.78 -4.80 -1.46
CA ILE A 142 18.52 -5.36 -0.13
C ILE A 142 17.54 -6.52 -0.23
N GLN A 143 16.39 -6.33 -0.87
CA GLN A 143 15.34 -7.34 -1.02
C GLN A 143 15.88 -8.63 -1.65
N GLU A 144 16.72 -8.53 -2.68
CA GLU A 144 17.36 -9.69 -3.34
C GLU A 144 18.27 -10.49 -2.39
N SER A 145 18.79 -9.86 -1.33
CA SER A 145 19.60 -10.53 -0.30
C SER A 145 18.76 -11.38 0.67
N TYR A 146 17.50 -10.99 0.92
CA TYR A 146 16.56 -11.72 1.78
C TYR A 146 15.79 -12.83 1.04
N SER A 147 15.82 -12.83 -0.29
CA SER A 147 15.09 -13.81 -1.12
C SER A 147 15.92 -15.08 -1.41
N LYS A 148 17.11 -15.18 -0.84
CA LYS A 148 18.03 -16.33 -0.96
C LYS A 148 17.96 -17.22 0.26
#